data_bea819716d0844f4211a3598b8c7afe3
#
_entry.id   bea819716d0844f4211a3598b8c7afe3
#
_cell.length_a   1.000
_cell.length_b   1.000
_cell.length_c   1.000
_cell.angle_alpha   90.00
_cell.angle_beta   90.00
_cell.angle_gamma   90.00
#
_symmetry.space_group_name_H-M   'P 1'
#
loop_
_entity.id
_entity.type
_entity.pdbx_description
1 polymer ?
#
loop_
_entity_poly.entity_id
_entity_poly.type
_entity_poly.pdbx_seq_one_letter_code
_entity_poly.pdbx_strand_id
1 'polypeptide(L)'
;MTEYVSGDEGQTFFIQDGAKRQILDADSLADSRIGVPALSAVKISAFKNLPWGKPIIRKGVSFTNLATGKLALFDGTYYYEIDKATAADIDFTKWFTKSTGSMLGDAIATVAAPVAIKSILNDAAGNQYLLTKDGKRKVLDAKVISKNAPVVSDEFLALIPDAPTTVESTLVVKAASAKSVYLVADGEKRLVLNAADVSKFAPVVKTTKAETLSNSAVAQIPSGHPVIAPGTYVRSSDSSKTYLIDGLKRALIVNDLNQAALLGLKNLRTIPAAQFKGYSKTSKISGIKFVCDTNYFLAISGALYPVSEIDASHYPGRGLTLDNSTCAALTKSANTLGRFVKTADKAYYLIDGQTKRAIKTVAAYEKLRGTSAKAALVGPYFLSKIPTGKAAGVSVSVERFNVEAPIVFPVPSSTPTATPVASPSPSASASPKPTVSATPKPTSTPKPTATAKPKTYTVVAGDLLSKIATKFGVTTTALMSANKITNANLIKVGQVLIIP
;
A
#
# COMPACT_ATOMS: atom_id res chain seq x y z
N MET A 1 -17.24 17.59 -51.22
CA MET A 1 -16.81 16.46 -52.09
C MET A 1 -16.27 15.38 -51.21
N THR A 2 -16.72 14.17 -51.38
CA THR A 2 -16.30 12.99 -50.60
C THR A 2 -15.49 12.09 -51.50
N GLU A 3 -14.23 11.85 -51.17
CA GLU A 3 -13.33 11.05 -51.99
C GLU A 3 -12.61 10.01 -51.13
N TYR A 4 -12.38 8.83 -51.71
CA TYR A 4 -11.55 7.77 -51.15
C TYR A 4 -10.30 7.64 -52.04
N VAL A 5 -9.14 7.99 -51.51
CA VAL A 5 -7.89 8.15 -52.28
C VAL A 5 -6.74 7.35 -51.67
N SER A 6 -5.84 6.83 -52.54
CA SER A 6 -4.56 6.28 -52.08
C SER A 6 -3.45 7.28 -52.32
N GLY A 7 -2.55 7.45 -51.36
CA GLY A 7 -1.33 8.22 -51.48
C GLY A 7 -0.18 7.46 -52.14
N ASP A 8 0.91 8.16 -52.41
CA ASP A 8 2.09 7.62 -53.12
C ASP A 8 2.85 6.52 -52.36
N GLU A 9 2.68 6.46 -51.01
CA GLU A 9 3.34 5.49 -50.13
C GLU A 9 2.38 4.36 -49.64
N GLY A 10 1.25 4.20 -50.33
CA GLY A 10 0.29 3.15 -50.04
C GLY A 10 -0.68 3.44 -48.86
N GLN A 11 -0.61 4.63 -48.22
CA GLN A 11 -1.61 5.05 -47.27
C GLN A 11 -2.91 5.41 -48.01
N THR A 12 -4.04 5.14 -47.35
CA THR A 12 -5.37 5.48 -47.84
C THR A 12 -6.00 6.59 -47.00
N PHE A 13 -6.75 7.45 -47.66
CA PHE A 13 -7.37 8.63 -47.07
C PHE A 13 -8.85 8.72 -47.49
N PHE A 14 -9.63 9.21 -46.57
CA PHE A 14 -10.99 9.65 -46.81
C PHE A 14 -11.03 11.15 -46.70
N ILE A 15 -11.37 11.82 -47.80
CA ILE A 15 -11.49 13.29 -47.84
C ILE A 15 -12.96 13.63 -47.76
N GLN A 16 -13.33 14.35 -46.71
CA GLN A 16 -14.69 14.77 -46.45
C GLN A 16 -14.67 16.15 -45.78
N ASP A 17 -15.61 17.00 -46.15
CA ASP A 17 -15.82 18.33 -45.52
C ASP A 17 -14.55 19.17 -45.47
N GLY A 18 -13.70 19.07 -46.49
CA GLY A 18 -12.46 19.83 -46.61
C GLY A 18 -11.32 19.32 -45.72
N ALA A 19 -11.46 18.17 -45.05
CA ALA A 19 -10.41 17.56 -44.24
C ALA A 19 -10.00 16.19 -44.82
N LYS A 20 -8.73 15.83 -44.60
CA LYS A 20 -8.19 14.50 -44.93
C LYS A 20 -8.11 13.64 -43.67
N ARG A 21 -8.69 12.45 -43.73
CA ARG A 21 -8.69 11.47 -42.63
C ARG A 21 -7.93 10.24 -43.11
N GLN A 22 -6.82 9.90 -42.50
CA GLN A 22 -6.11 8.64 -42.81
C GLN A 22 -6.93 7.44 -42.37
N ILE A 23 -6.98 6.43 -43.20
CA ILE A 23 -7.61 5.13 -42.89
C ILE A 23 -6.48 4.16 -42.54
N LEU A 24 -6.59 3.48 -41.39
CA LEU A 24 -5.55 2.55 -40.95
C LEU A 24 -5.48 1.30 -41.85
N ASP A 25 -6.61 0.67 -42.09
CA ASP A 25 -6.77 -0.53 -42.89
C ASP A 25 -8.22 -0.70 -43.40
N ALA A 26 -8.44 -1.67 -44.27
CA ALA A 26 -9.76 -1.94 -44.85
C ALA A 26 -10.81 -2.31 -43.80
N ASP A 27 -10.41 -3.04 -42.77
CA ASP A 27 -11.32 -3.43 -41.67
C ASP A 27 -11.75 -2.21 -40.85
N SER A 28 -10.85 -1.24 -40.61
CA SER A 28 -11.18 0.02 -39.94
C SER A 28 -12.16 0.86 -40.76
N LEU A 29 -12.03 0.84 -42.06
CA LEU A 29 -12.99 1.49 -42.95
C LEU A 29 -14.36 0.80 -42.88
N ALA A 30 -14.40 -0.51 -42.96
CA ALA A 30 -15.63 -1.31 -42.86
C ALA A 30 -16.34 -1.10 -41.51
N ASP A 31 -15.58 -1.11 -40.41
CA ASP A 31 -16.11 -0.88 -39.05
C ASP A 31 -16.72 0.52 -38.89
N SER A 32 -16.16 1.51 -39.58
CA SER A 32 -16.66 2.89 -39.54
C SER A 32 -18.03 3.08 -40.13
N ARG A 33 -18.52 2.14 -40.95
CA ARG A 33 -19.79 2.17 -41.69
C ARG A 33 -19.94 3.38 -42.62
N ILE A 34 -18.82 4.02 -42.98
CA ILE A 34 -18.82 5.11 -43.92
C ILE A 34 -18.93 4.54 -45.34
N GLY A 35 -19.99 4.95 -46.06
CA GLY A 35 -20.10 4.64 -47.48
C GLY A 35 -19.04 5.35 -48.28
N VAL A 36 -18.15 4.60 -48.94
CA VAL A 36 -17.05 5.18 -49.69
C VAL A 36 -17.28 5.01 -51.19
N PRO A 37 -16.92 6.01 -52.04
CA PRO A 37 -16.84 5.86 -53.47
C PRO A 37 -15.72 4.90 -53.86
N ALA A 38 -15.60 4.60 -55.13
CA ALA A 38 -14.47 3.81 -55.65
C ALA A 38 -13.13 4.50 -55.31
N LEU A 39 -12.13 3.69 -54.96
CA LEU A 39 -10.79 4.17 -54.64
C LEU A 39 -10.17 4.86 -55.87
N SER A 40 -9.71 6.10 -55.71
CA SER A 40 -9.03 6.85 -56.74
C SER A 40 -7.54 6.99 -56.33
N ALA A 41 -6.66 6.70 -57.28
CA ALA A 41 -5.22 6.94 -57.13
C ALA A 41 -4.92 8.44 -57.39
N VAL A 42 -4.58 9.17 -56.31
CA VAL A 42 -4.29 10.60 -56.38
C VAL A 42 -2.97 10.86 -55.67
N LYS A 43 -2.11 11.70 -56.28
CA LYS A 43 -0.85 12.09 -55.62
C LYS A 43 -1.12 12.83 -54.32
N ILE A 44 -0.39 12.50 -53.25
CA ILE A 44 -0.50 13.15 -51.94
C ILE A 44 -0.39 14.68 -52.05
N SER A 45 0.42 15.19 -53.03
CA SER A 45 0.58 16.60 -53.30
C SER A 45 -0.74 17.32 -53.60
N ALA A 46 -1.75 16.63 -54.16
CA ALA A 46 -3.04 17.24 -54.51
C ALA A 46 -3.89 17.58 -53.28
N PHE A 47 -3.73 16.87 -52.14
CA PHE A 47 -4.48 17.08 -50.93
C PHE A 47 -3.59 17.35 -49.68
N LYS A 48 -2.29 17.56 -49.90
CA LYS A 48 -1.32 17.77 -48.83
C LYS A 48 -1.70 18.94 -47.90
N ASN A 49 -2.26 20.01 -48.45
CA ASN A 49 -2.64 21.23 -47.73
C ASN A 49 -4.00 21.12 -47.01
N LEU A 50 -4.75 20.07 -47.19
CA LEU A 50 -6.01 19.90 -46.44
C LEU A 50 -5.70 19.67 -44.95
N PRO A 51 -6.51 20.26 -44.07
CA PRO A 51 -6.39 20.01 -42.63
C PRO A 51 -6.59 18.53 -42.34
N TRP A 52 -5.90 18.07 -41.28
CA TRP A 52 -6.10 16.71 -40.76
C TRP A 52 -7.39 16.60 -40.00
N GLY A 53 -8.21 15.63 -40.33
CA GLY A 53 -9.35 15.18 -39.55
C GLY A 53 -9.02 13.92 -38.73
N LYS A 54 -9.88 13.57 -37.77
CA LYS A 54 -9.67 12.35 -36.99
C LYS A 54 -9.54 11.13 -37.88
N PRO A 55 -8.49 10.31 -37.72
CA PRO A 55 -8.27 9.12 -38.55
C PRO A 55 -9.39 8.08 -38.35
N ILE A 56 -9.51 7.17 -39.29
CA ILE A 56 -10.44 6.05 -39.25
C ILE A 56 -9.69 4.83 -38.76
N ILE A 57 -9.91 4.45 -37.51
CA ILE A 57 -9.25 3.36 -36.79
C ILE A 57 -10.28 2.60 -36.01
N ARG A 58 -10.32 1.27 -36.16
CA ARG A 58 -11.23 0.42 -35.36
C ARG A 58 -10.69 0.22 -33.94
N LYS A 59 -11.59 0.00 -33.00
CA LYS A 59 -11.26 -0.32 -31.61
C LYS A 59 -10.49 -1.66 -31.50
N GLY A 60 -9.56 -1.74 -30.55
CA GLY A 60 -8.85 -2.98 -30.26
C GLY A 60 -7.80 -3.37 -31.28
N VAL A 61 -7.28 -2.41 -32.04
CA VAL A 61 -6.24 -2.64 -33.04
C VAL A 61 -4.87 -2.15 -32.58
N SER A 62 -3.83 -2.83 -33.03
CA SER A 62 -2.43 -2.39 -32.90
C SER A 62 -1.86 -2.03 -34.26
N PHE A 63 -1.07 -0.95 -34.32
CA PHE A 63 -0.45 -0.43 -35.54
C PHE A 63 0.89 0.24 -35.24
N THR A 64 1.66 0.56 -36.29
CA THR A 64 2.91 1.33 -36.14
C THR A 64 2.62 2.83 -36.30
N ASN A 65 3.04 3.65 -35.33
CA ASN A 65 3.11 5.11 -35.49
C ASN A 65 4.37 5.44 -36.27
N LEU A 66 4.27 5.97 -37.50
CA LEU A 66 5.42 6.26 -38.36
C LEU A 66 6.30 7.37 -37.83
N ALA A 67 5.75 8.33 -37.08
CA ALA A 67 6.53 9.42 -36.49
C ALA A 67 7.49 8.95 -35.38
N THR A 68 7.08 7.95 -34.62
CA THR A 68 7.85 7.48 -33.44
C THR A 68 8.48 6.09 -33.66
N GLY A 69 8.03 5.37 -34.69
CA GLY A 69 8.41 3.97 -34.94
C GLY A 69 7.90 2.98 -33.88
N LYS A 70 7.06 3.44 -32.95
CA LYS A 70 6.56 2.61 -31.87
C LYS A 70 5.28 1.88 -32.23
N LEU A 71 5.06 0.77 -31.54
CA LEU A 71 3.77 0.10 -31.53
C LEU A 71 2.76 0.98 -30.79
N ALA A 72 1.62 1.24 -31.43
CA ALA A 72 0.49 1.95 -30.86
C ALA A 72 -0.72 1.01 -30.76
N LEU A 73 -1.51 1.18 -29.70
CA LEU A 73 -2.76 0.48 -29.43
C LEU A 73 -3.90 1.50 -29.39
N PHE A 74 -5.06 1.15 -29.93
CA PHE A 74 -6.21 2.05 -29.95
C PHE A 74 -7.41 1.42 -29.23
N ASP A 75 -7.97 2.15 -28.25
CA ASP A 75 -9.10 1.68 -27.45
C ASP A 75 -10.49 2.13 -27.98
N GLY A 76 -10.51 2.87 -29.09
CA GLY A 76 -11.70 3.50 -29.67
C GLY A 76 -11.75 5.02 -29.43
N THR A 77 -11.03 5.54 -28.47
CA THR A 77 -11.00 6.96 -28.10
C THR A 77 -9.59 7.51 -28.03
N TYR A 78 -8.69 6.75 -27.39
CA TYR A 78 -7.29 7.14 -27.16
C TYR A 78 -6.36 6.14 -27.80
N TYR A 79 -5.15 6.60 -28.14
CA TYR A 79 -4.09 5.69 -28.53
C TYR A 79 -2.96 5.68 -27.47
N TYR A 80 -2.29 4.55 -27.40
CA TYR A 80 -1.30 4.27 -26.39
C TYR A 80 -0.03 3.76 -27.04
N GLU A 81 1.10 4.38 -26.78
CA GLU A 81 2.39 3.91 -27.28
C GLU A 81 3.07 2.99 -26.27
N ILE A 82 3.66 1.90 -26.77
CA ILE A 82 4.35 0.92 -25.95
C ILE A 82 5.85 1.10 -26.12
N ASP A 83 6.60 1.16 -25.03
CA ASP A 83 8.05 1.11 -25.09
C ASP A 83 8.54 -0.30 -25.48
N LYS A 84 9.75 -0.36 -26.07
CA LYS A 84 10.35 -1.59 -26.56
C LYS A 84 10.53 -2.65 -25.46
N ALA A 85 10.83 -2.24 -24.24
CA ALA A 85 11.03 -3.17 -23.12
C ALA A 85 9.72 -3.83 -22.70
N THR A 86 8.64 -3.05 -22.60
CA THR A 86 7.31 -3.56 -22.29
C THR A 86 6.78 -4.46 -23.41
N ALA A 87 6.99 -4.07 -24.68
CA ALA A 87 6.59 -4.89 -25.83
C ALA A 87 7.35 -6.23 -25.92
N ALA A 88 8.58 -6.29 -25.43
CA ALA A 88 9.36 -7.52 -25.37
C ALA A 88 8.87 -8.49 -24.27
N ASP A 89 8.33 -7.95 -23.20
CA ASP A 89 7.87 -8.74 -22.05
C ASP A 89 6.39 -9.16 -22.19
N ILE A 90 5.60 -8.41 -22.96
CA ILE A 90 4.13 -8.60 -23.09
C ILE A 90 3.75 -8.60 -24.55
N ASP A 91 3.17 -9.71 -24.99
CA ASP A 91 2.67 -9.86 -26.35
C ASP A 91 1.25 -9.27 -26.47
N PHE A 92 1.15 -8.01 -26.81
CA PHE A 92 -0.12 -7.30 -27.00
C PHE A 92 -0.93 -7.81 -28.20
N THR A 93 -0.33 -8.55 -29.15
CA THR A 93 -1.04 -9.08 -30.31
C THR A 93 -2.05 -10.17 -29.94
N LYS A 94 -1.97 -10.68 -28.71
CA LYS A 94 -2.99 -11.59 -28.14
C LYS A 94 -4.32 -10.90 -27.84
N TRP A 95 -4.30 -9.60 -27.61
CA TRP A 95 -5.47 -8.83 -27.16
C TRP A 95 -5.88 -7.76 -28.16
N PHE A 96 -4.91 -7.26 -28.95
CA PHE A 96 -5.13 -6.27 -29.97
C PHE A 96 -4.85 -6.87 -31.35
N THR A 97 -5.82 -6.76 -32.24
CA THR A 97 -5.64 -7.24 -33.60
C THR A 97 -4.53 -6.44 -34.29
N LYS A 98 -3.50 -7.12 -34.77
CA LYS A 98 -2.41 -6.45 -35.48
C LYS A 98 -2.89 -5.97 -36.84
N SER A 99 -2.78 -4.66 -37.09
CA SER A 99 -2.98 -4.09 -38.42
C SER A 99 -1.72 -4.25 -39.25
N THR A 100 -1.90 -4.42 -40.56
CA THR A 100 -0.83 -4.28 -41.56
C THR A 100 -0.56 -2.83 -41.91
N GLY A 101 -1.50 -1.94 -41.59
CA GLY A 101 -1.39 -0.51 -41.81
C GLY A 101 -0.52 0.17 -40.77
N SER A 102 -0.10 1.38 -41.10
CA SER A 102 0.63 2.30 -40.21
C SER A 102 0.03 3.68 -40.31
N MET A 103 0.22 4.49 -39.25
CA MET A 103 -0.35 5.84 -39.17
C MET A 103 0.72 6.89 -39.26
N LEU A 104 0.46 7.95 -40.05
CA LEU A 104 1.26 9.16 -40.07
C LEU A 104 1.15 9.92 -38.74
N GLY A 105 2.23 10.54 -38.29
CA GLY A 105 2.27 11.29 -37.05
C GLY A 105 1.23 12.40 -36.97
N ASP A 106 1.06 13.15 -38.04
CA ASP A 106 0.08 14.24 -38.11
C ASP A 106 -1.37 13.74 -38.08
N ALA A 107 -1.65 12.58 -38.66
CA ALA A 107 -2.96 11.97 -38.63
C ALA A 107 -3.33 11.54 -37.18
N ILE A 108 -2.42 10.84 -36.52
CA ILE A 108 -2.67 10.34 -35.16
C ILE A 108 -2.65 11.47 -34.13
N ALA A 109 -1.94 12.57 -34.38
CA ALA A 109 -1.91 13.75 -33.50
C ALA A 109 -3.29 14.44 -33.37
N THR A 110 -4.24 14.18 -34.27
CA THR A 110 -5.63 14.66 -34.15
C THR A 110 -6.44 13.87 -33.12
N VAL A 111 -5.96 12.70 -32.69
CA VAL A 111 -6.42 11.97 -31.52
C VAL A 111 -5.73 12.57 -30.29
N ALA A 112 -6.21 12.32 -29.10
CA ALA A 112 -5.55 12.81 -27.88
C ALA A 112 -4.07 12.39 -27.81
N ALA A 113 -3.24 13.17 -27.12
CA ALA A 113 -1.82 12.85 -26.92
C ALA A 113 -1.61 11.43 -26.38
N PRO A 114 -0.59 10.70 -26.84
CA PRO A 114 -0.39 9.31 -26.47
C PRO A 114 -0.05 9.17 -24.97
N VAL A 115 -0.64 8.17 -24.34
CA VAL A 115 -0.19 7.70 -23.03
C VAL A 115 0.83 6.59 -23.26
N ALA A 116 2.00 6.71 -22.65
CA ALA A 116 3.01 5.65 -22.73
C ALA A 116 2.59 4.46 -21.87
N ILE A 117 2.32 3.31 -22.48
CA ILE A 117 2.00 2.07 -21.79
C ILE A 117 3.26 1.43 -21.23
N LYS A 118 3.15 0.99 -19.99
CA LYS A 118 4.15 0.24 -19.25
C LYS A 118 3.51 -1.02 -18.63
N SER A 119 4.32 -1.83 -17.99
CA SER A 119 3.85 -3.09 -17.38
C SER A 119 2.92 -2.90 -16.19
N ILE A 120 2.92 -1.74 -15.55
CA ILE A 120 2.03 -1.42 -14.41
C ILE A 120 1.22 -0.19 -14.79
N LEU A 121 -0.09 -0.29 -14.67
CA LEU A 121 -1.08 0.72 -15.10
C LEU A 121 -2.03 1.07 -13.95
N ASN A 122 -2.60 2.27 -14.02
CA ASN A 122 -3.72 2.67 -13.17
C ASN A 122 -4.98 2.85 -14.02
N ASP A 123 -6.16 2.54 -13.45
CA ASP A 123 -7.42 3.07 -13.96
C ASP A 123 -7.68 4.50 -13.45
N ALA A 124 -8.77 5.11 -13.91
CA ALA A 124 -9.18 6.45 -13.49
C ALA A 124 -9.56 6.52 -11.99
N ALA A 125 -9.96 5.41 -11.39
CA ALA A 125 -10.31 5.31 -9.97
C ALA A 125 -9.07 5.13 -9.08
N GLY A 126 -7.88 4.90 -9.67
CA GLY A 126 -6.62 4.70 -8.96
C GLY A 126 -6.34 3.24 -8.59
N ASN A 127 -7.15 2.27 -9.06
CA ASN A 127 -6.78 0.87 -8.94
C ASN A 127 -5.59 0.59 -9.83
N GLN A 128 -4.70 -0.26 -9.36
CA GLN A 128 -3.48 -0.59 -10.09
C GLN A 128 -3.52 -2.01 -10.65
N TYR A 129 -2.96 -2.19 -11.84
CA TYR A 129 -2.91 -3.44 -12.57
C TYR A 129 -1.49 -3.73 -13.04
N LEU A 130 -1.05 -4.97 -12.84
CA LEU A 130 0.20 -5.51 -13.39
C LEU A 130 -0.14 -6.29 -14.65
N LEU A 131 0.40 -5.89 -15.79
CA LEU A 131 0.28 -6.62 -17.04
C LEU A 131 1.25 -7.81 -17.04
N THR A 132 0.74 -8.95 -17.48
CA THR A 132 1.50 -10.19 -17.66
C THR A 132 1.19 -10.77 -19.03
N LYS A 133 1.89 -11.82 -19.44
CA LYS A 133 1.58 -12.54 -20.69
C LYS A 133 0.18 -13.18 -20.72
N ASP A 134 -0.46 -13.35 -19.55
CA ASP A 134 -1.76 -14.01 -19.39
C ASP A 134 -2.91 -13.01 -19.17
N GLY A 135 -2.63 -11.71 -19.17
CA GLY A 135 -3.61 -10.66 -18.94
C GLY A 135 -3.19 -9.67 -17.82
N LYS A 136 -4.16 -8.89 -17.36
CA LYS A 136 -3.96 -7.94 -16.26
C LYS A 136 -4.25 -8.59 -14.91
N ARG A 137 -3.36 -8.39 -13.95
CA ARG A 137 -3.52 -8.80 -12.54
C ARG A 137 -3.85 -7.59 -11.71
N LYS A 138 -4.99 -7.57 -11.05
CA LYS A 138 -5.37 -6.48 -10.15
C LYS A 138 -4.49 -6.50 -8.91
N VAL A 139 -3.97 -5.33 -8.52
CA VAL A 139 -3.27 -5.13 -7.24
C VAL A 139 -4.31 -5.07 -6.13
N LEU A 140 -4.13 -5.89 -5.10
CA LEU A 140 -4.99 -5.92 -3.93
C LEU A 140 -4.69 -4.74 -3.01
N ASP A 141 -5.66 -4.36 -2.21
CA ASP A 141 -5.64 -3.21 -1.31
C ASP A 141 -5.63 -1.85 -2.06
N ALA A 142 -5.91 -0.78 -1.36
CA ALA A 142 -5.85 0.59 -1.88
C ALA A 142 -4.41 1.14 -2.01
N LYS A 143 -3.40 0.26 -1.95
CA LYS A 143 -1.99 0.61 -2.08
C LYS A 143 -1.48 0.32 -3.49
N VAL A 144 -0.35 0.89 -3.84
CA VAL A 144 0.26 0.77 -5.16
C VAL A 144 1.59 0.03 -5.10
N ILE A 145 1.87 -0.78 -6.12
CA ILE A 145 3.19 -1.41 -6.31
C ILE A 145 4.16 -0.48 -7.04
N SER A 146 3.65 0.51 -7.79
CA SER A 146 4.46 1.54 -8.44
C SER A 146 3.78 2.91 -8.40
N LYS A 147 4.49 3.92 -7.93
CA LYS A 147 4.05 5.33 -7.97
C LYS A 147 4.07 5.94 -9.38
N ASN A 148 4.73 5.29 -10.32
CA ASN A 148 4.97 5.78 -11.67
C ASN A 148 4.08 5.08 -12.71
N ALA A 149 2.97 4.48 -12.29
CA ALA A 149 2.06 3.83 -13.21
C ALA A 149 1.23 4.89 -13.96
N PRO A 150 1.19 4.87 -15.31
CA PRO A 150 0.34 5.74 -16.10
C PRO A 150 -1.14 5.37 -15.89
N VAL A 151 -2.01 6.36 -16.03
CA VAL A 151 -3.47 6.19 -16.02
C VAL A 151 -3.93 5.88 -17.43
N VAL A 152 -4.75 4.84 -17.57
CA VAL A 152 -5.38 4.45 -18.84
C VAL A 152 -6.91 4.46 -18.68
N SER A 153 -7.62 4.41 -19.81
CA SER A 153 -9.08 4.33 -19.81
C SER A 153 -9.59 2.96 -19.36
N ASP A 154 -10.81 2.92 -18.89
CA ASP A 154 -11.48 1.64 -18.57
C ASP A 154 -11.74 0.84 -19.85
N GLU A 155 -11.98 1.52 -20.97
CA GLU A 155 -12.13 0.90 -22.30
C GLU A 155 -10.85 0.19 -22.74
N PHE A 156 -9.67 0.76 -22.46
CA PHE A 156 -8.39 0.12 -22.71
C PHE A 156 -8.22 -1.14 -21.85
N LEU A 157 -8.49 -1.02 -20.54
CA LEU A 157 -8.39 -2.15 -19.62
C LEU A 157 -9.38 -3.28 -19.98
N ALA A 158 -10.56 -2.94 -20.49
CA ALA A 158 -11.55 -3.93 -20.92
C ALA A 158 -11.08 -4.78 -22.11
N LEU A 159 -10.14 -4.30 -22.92
CA LEU A 159 -9.54 -5.07 -24.03
C LEU A 159 -8.53 -6.12 -23.54
N ILE A 160 -8.05 -6.02 -22.30
CA ILE A 160 -7.06 -6.93 -21.72
C ILE A 160 -7.78 -7.88 -20.76
N PRO A 161 -7.73 -9.20 -20.96
CA PRO A 161 -8.39 -10.14 -20.07
C PRO A 161 -7.83 -10.10 -18.65
N ASP A 162 -8.64 -10.46 -17.68
CA ASP A 162 -8.16 -10.64 -16.30
C ASP A 162 -7.34 -11.93 -16.21
N ALA A 163 -6.14 -11.83 -15.64
CA ALA A 163 -5.34 -13.00 -15.32
C ALA A 163 -5.91 -13.72 -14.08
N PRO A 164 -5.69 -15.04 -13.95
CA PRO A 164 -6.33 -15.85 -12.88
C PRO A 164 -5.86 -15.51 -11.47
N THR A 165 -4.83 -14.70 -11.32
CA THR A 165 -4.23 -14.34 -10.02
C THR A 165 -4.18 -12.84 -9.83
N THR A 166 -4.28 -12.41 -8.57
CA THR A 166 -4.09 -11.02 -8.14
C THR A 166 -2.65 -10.78 -7.65
N VAL A 167 -2.31 -9.54 -7.32
CA VAL A 167 -0.99 -9.14 -6.80
C VAL A 167 -1.17 -8.42 -5.48
N GLU A 168 -0.37 -8.80 -4.48
CA GLU A 168 -0.30 -8.04 -3.22
C GLU A 168 0.42 -6.70 -3.44
N SER A 169 0.02 -5.67 -2.71
CA SER A 169 0.67 -4.36 -2.76
C SER A 169 2.03 -4.34 -2.04
N THR A 170 2.24 -5.27 -1.13
CA THR A 170 3.51 -5.46 -0.41
C THR A 170 3.98 -6.89 -0.65
N LEU A 171 5.08 -7.02 -1.39
CA LEU A 171 5.57 -8.32 -1.84
C LEU A 171 7.09 -8.32 -2.04
N VAL A 172 7.65 -9.52 -2.07
CA VAL A 172 9.06 -9.71 -2.45
C VAL A 172 9.13 -10.07 -3.92
N VAL A 173 9.95 -9.37 -4.68
CA VAL A 173 10.08 -9.57 -6.14
C VAL A 173 11.53 -9.73 -6.58
N LYS A 174 11.70 -10.38 -7.72
CA LYS A 174 12.92 -10.36 -8.52
C LYS A 174 12.57 -10.15 -9.98
N ALA A 175 13.46 -9.52 -10.74
CA ALA A 175 13.31 -9.46 -12.19
C ALA A 175 13.65 -10.81 -12.81
N ALA A 176 13.03 -11.14 -13.95
CA ALA A 176 13.22 -12.42 -14.64
C ALA A 176 14.70 -12.72 -14.96
N SER A 177 15.48 -11.67 -15.31
CA SER A 177 16.89 -11.79 -15.66
C SER A 177 17.87 -11.50 -14.51
N ALA A 178 17.40 -11.18 -13.29
CA ALA A 178 18.27 -10.72 -12.21
C ALA A 178 18.21 -11.63 -10.96
N LYS A 179 19.35 -11.66 -10.24
CA LYS A 179 19.46 -12.36 -8.94
C LYS A 179 19.05 -11.48 -7.77
N SER A 180 19.03 -10.16 -7.96
CA SER A 180 18.66 -9.21 -6.91
C SER A 180 17.21 -9.36 -6.51
N VAL A 181 16.98 -9.36 -5.20
CA VAL A 181 15.65 -9.46 -4.60
C VAL A 181 15.27 -8.11 -4.01
N TYR A 182 14.05 -7.71 -4.21
CA TYR A 182 13.51 -6.44 -3.72
C TYR A 182 12.25 -6.66 -2.88
N LEU A 183 12.13 -5.90 -1.83
CA LEU A 183 10.86 -5.69 -1.15
C LEU A 183 10.13 -4.53 -1.83
N VAL A 184 8.94 -4.77 -2.33
CA VAL A 184 8.04 -3.72 -2.83
C VAL A 184 7.09 -3.35 -1.70
N ALA A 185 7.09 -2.09 -1.34
CA ALA A 185 6.19 -1.52 -0.35
C ALA A 185 6.05 -0.01 -0.58
N ASP A 186 4.86 0.54 -0.34
CA ASP A 186 4.55 1.96 -0.53
C ASP A 186 4.87 2.46 -1.97
N GLY A 187 4.74 1.61 -2.97
CA GLY A 187 4.99 1.93 -4.39
C GLY A 187 6.46 2.10 -4.77
N GLU A 188 7.38 1.59 -3.97
CA GLU A 188 8.82 1.60 -4.21
C GLU A 188 9.42 0.20 -4.06
N LYS A 189 10.42 -0.13 -4.89
CA LYS A 189 11.24 -1.33 -4.69
C LYS A 189 12.48 -0.98 -3.88
N ARG A 190 12.77 -1.78 -2.88
CA ARG A 190 13.89 -1.62 -1.96
C ARG A 190 14.76 -2.85 -2.02
N LEU A 191 16.01 -2.70 -2.41
CA LEU A 191 16.95 -3.82 -2.46
C LEU A 191 17.05 -4.48 -1.09
N VAL A 192 16.78 -5.78 -1.01
CA VAL A 192 17.06 -6.59 0.18
C VAL A 192 18.55 -6.86 0.21
N LEU A 193 19.27 -6.27 1.18
CA LEU A 193 20.73 -6.32 1.22
C LEU A 193 21.32 -7.72 1.38
N ASN A 194 20.54 -8.62 1.98
CA ASN A 194 20.92 -10.03 2.06
C ASN A 194 19.73 -10.90 1.67
N ALA A 195 19.79 -11.54 0.52
CA ALA A 195 18.72 -12.40 0.02
C ALA A 195 18.35 -13.53 0.98
N ALA A 196 19.29 -14.01 1.81
CA ALA A 196 19.00 -15.01 2.84
C ALA A 196 18.09 -14.50 3.95
N ASP A 197 17.93 -13.17 4.09
CA ASP A 197 17.06 -12.56 5.09
C ASP A 197 15.62 -12.38 4.61
N VAL A 198 15.28 -12.81 3.39
CA VAL A 198 13.91 -12.61 2.81
C VAL A 198 12.82 -13.20 3.71
N SER A 199 13.06 -14.37 4.32
CA SER A 199 12.12 -14.99 5.25
C SER A 199 11.80 -14.15 6.48
N LYS A 200 12.73 -13.28 6.90
CA LYS A 200 12.54 -12.39 8.05
C LYS A 200 11.56 -11.23 7.78
N PHE A 201 11.15 -11.06 6.53
CA PHE A 201 10.09 -10.12 6.17
C PHE A 201 8.69 -10.74 6.25
N ALA A 202 8.54 -11.99 6.68
CA ALA A 202 7.26 -12.68 6.81
C ALA A 202 6.15 -11.86 7.51
N PRO A 203 6.44 -11.07 8.58
CA PRO A 203 5.43 -10.21 9.19
C PRO A 203 5.02 -8.99 8.34
N VAL A 204 5.79 -8.68 7.31
CA VAL A 204 5.58 -7.53 6.42
C VAL A 204 4.88 -7.94 5.13
N VAL A 205 5.17 -9.15 4.65
CA VAL A 205 4.64 -9.70 3.38
C VAL A 205 3.88 -11.00 3.64
N LYS A 206 2.82 -11.25 2.86
CA LYS A 206 2.05 -12.49 2.97
C LYS A 206 2.85 -13.73 2.51
N THR A 207 3.76 -13.52 1.56
CA THR A 207 4.64 -14.59 1.06
C THR A 207 6.09 -14.14 1.01
N THR A 208 6.97 -14.95 1.54
CA THR A 208 8.43 -14.72 1.52
C THR A 208 9.11 -15.29 0.29
N LYS A 209 8.38 -16.05 -0.54
CA LYS A 209 8.89 -16.47 -1.84
C LYS A 209 8.89 -15.29 -2.80
N ALA A 210 10.05 -14.96 -3.35
CA ALA A 210 10.16 -13.89 -4.32
C ALA A 210 9.35 -14.22 -5.59
N GLU A 211 8.42 -13.34 -5.93
CA GLU A 211 7.68 -13.41 -7.18
C GLU A 211 8.57 -12.94 -8.33
N THR A 212 8.57 -13.67 -9.44
CA THR A 212 9.33 -13.27 -10.62
C THR A 212 8.44 -12.39 -11.49
N LEU A 213 8.80 -11.12 -11.62
CA LEU A 213 8.14 -10.17 -12.51
C LEU A 213 8.97 -9.98 -13.78
N SER A 214 8.34 -9.45 -14.83
CA SER A 214 9.06 -9.04 -16.05
C SER A 214 10.09 -7.96 -15.72
N ASN A 215 11.12 -7.85 -16.58
CA ASN A 215 12.17 -6.86 -16.39
C ASN A 215 11.60 -5.43 -16.45
N SER A 216 10.69 -5.18 -17.38
CA SER A 216 10.01 -3.89 -17.55
C SER A 216 9.15 -3.52 -16.33
N ALA A 217 8.43 -4.49 -15.75
CA ALA A 217 7.65 -4.27 -14.53
C ALA A 217 8.56 -3.86 -13.36
N VAL A 218 9.64 -4.61 -13.11
CA VAL A 218 10.58 -4.27 -12.04
C VAL A 218 11.27 -2.93 -12.30
N ALA A 219 11.62 -2.61 -13.56
CA ALA A 219 12.23 -1.33 -13.92
C ALA A 219 11.28 -0.16 -13.65
N GLN A 220 9.99 -0.32 -13.89
CA GLN A 220 8.97 0.71 -13.68
C GLN A 220 8.76 1.07 -12.19
N ILE A 221 9.00 0.13 -11.27
CA ILE A 221 8.88 0.41 -9.84
C ILE A 221 10.03 1.31 -9.38
N PRO A 222 9.76 2.51 -8.85
CA PRO A 222 10.80 3.42 -8.37
C PRO A 222 11.68 2.77 -7.31
N SER A 223 12.98 3.08 -7.32
CA SER A 223 13.90 2.57 -6.32
C SER A 223 13.86 3.42 -5.05
N GLY A 224 13.60 2.79 -3.93
CA GLY A 224 13.75 3.35 -2.59
C GLY A 224 15.08 2.96 -1.95
N HIS A 225 15.29 3.39 -0.72
CA HIS A 225 16.47 2.98 0.04
C HIS A 225 16.48 1.46 0.28
N PRO A 226 17.66 0.81 0.24
CA PRO A 226 17.77 -0.60 0.56
C PRO A 226 17.19 -0.93 1.93
N VAL A 227 16.74 -2.16 2.10
CA VAL A 227 16.16 -2.64 3.36
C VAL A 227 17.04 -3.69 4.01
N ILE A 228 17.08 -3.61 5.32
CA ILE A 228 17.72 -4.56 6.23
C ILE A 228 16.59 -5.25 6.98
N ALA A 229 16.69 -6.55 7.16
CA ALA A 229 15.65 -7.31 7.85
C ALA A 229 15.40 -6.77 9.28
N PRO A 230 14.14 -6.63 9.69
CA PRO A 230 13.80 -6.28 11.06
C PRO A 230 14.45 -7.22 12.08
N GLY A 231 14.78 -6.70 13.26
CA GLY A 231 15.47 -7.47 14.29
C GLY A 231 16.98 -7.66 14.06
N THR A 232 17.53 -7.17 12.94
CA THR A 232 18.98 -7.26 12.66
C THR A 232 19.77 -6.26 13.52
N TYR A 233 20.89 -6.72 14.11
CA TYR A 233 21.82 -5.89 14.85
C TYR A 233 22.92 -5.37 13.93
N VAL A 234 23.02 -4.05 13.79
CA VAL A 234 23.90 -3.42 12.80
C VAL A 234 24.68 -2.24 13.35
N ARG A 235 25.76 -1.89 12.64
CA ARG A 235 26.41 -0.57 12.71
C ARG A 235 26.62 -0.02 11.31
N SER A 236 26.64 1.29 11.17
CA SER A 236 27.07 1.95 9.93
C SER A 236 28.60 1.90 9.80
N SER A 237 29.11 1.77 8.57
CA SER A 237 30.58 1.74 8.32
C SER A 237 31.29 3.03 8.73
N ASP A 238 30.56 4.14 8.82
CA ASP A 238 31.04 5.47 9.21
C ASP A 238 30.79 5.81 10.70
N SER A 239 30.35 4.85 11.52
CA SER A 239 29.97 5.12 12.91
C SER A 239 30.28 3.93 13.81
N SER A 240 30.69 4.21 15.05
CA SER A 240 30.83 3.22 16.11
C SER A 240 29.49 2.86 16.78
N LYS A 241 28.42 3.65 16.56
CA LYS A 241 27.11 3.40 17.16
C LYS A 241 26.51 2.13 16.57
N THR A 242 25.84 1.38 17.43
CA THR A 242 25.14 0.14 17.04
C THR A 242 23.63 0.35 17.13
N TYR A 243 22.90 -0.41 16.32
CA TYR A 243 21.46 -0.23 16.13
C TYR A 243 20.74 -1.57 16.03
N LEU A 244 19.53 -1.62 16.54
CA LEU A 244 18.53 -2.64 16.22
C LEU A 244 17.64 -2.08 15.09
N ILE A 245 17.55 -2.80 14.00
CA ILE A 245 16.62 -2.47 12.91
C ILE A 245 15.20 -2.75 13.37
N ASP A 246 14.37 -1.72 13.34
CA ASP A 246 13.01 -1.74 13.83
C ASP A 246 12.03 -1.38 12.73
N GLY A 247 11.38 -2.40 12.18
CA GLY A 247 10.59 -2.29 10.96
C GLY A 247 11.44 -1.93 9.74
N LEU A 248 10.81 -1.24 8.78
CA LEU A 248 11.43 -0.92 7.49
C LEU A 248 12.14 0.45 7.44
N LYS A 249 11.92 1.31 8.44
CA LYS A 249 12.33 2.73 8.37
C LYS A 249 13.03 3.24 9.62
N ARG A 250 13.06 2.47 10.71
CA ARG A 250 13.60 2.90 12.00
C ARG A 250 14.80 2.04 12.44
N ALA A 251 15.84 2.67 12.96
CA ALA A 251 16.97 2.02 13.58
C ALA A 251 17.13 2.55 15.00
N LEU A 252 16.95 1.70 15.99
CA LEU A 252 17.00 2.04 17.40
C LEU A 252 18.44 1.97 17.89
N ILE A 253 18.95 3.03 18.48
CA ILE A 253 20.30 3.07 19.06
C ILE A 253 20.37 2.08 20.22
N VAL A 254 21.32 1.16 20.15
CA VAL A 254 21.68 0.23 21.22
C VAL A 254 22.91 0.80 21.93
N ASN A 255 22.79 1.10 23.24
CA ASN A 255 23.82 1.87 23.95
C ASN A 255 25.11 1.13 24.19
N ASP A 256 24.98 -0.16 24.53
CA ASP A 256 26.10 -0.99 24.96
C ASP A 256 25.84 -2.48 24.71
N LEU A 257 26.89 -3.30 24.90
CA LEU A 257 26.80 -4.74 24.72
C LEU A 257 25.84 -5.41 25.70
N ASN A 258 25.67 -4.89 26.91
CA ASN A 258 24.73 -5.47 27.87
C ASN A 258 23.29 -5.25 27.42
N GLN A 259 22.99 -4.10 26.80
CA GLN A 259 21.69 -3.84 26.19
C GLN A 259 21.43 -4.78 25.01
N ALA A 260 22.46 -5.00 24.19
CA ALA A 260 22.36 -5.97 23.08
C ALA A 260 22.14 -7.40 23.62
N ALA A 261 22.90 -7.83 24.62
CA ALA A 261 22.77 -9.14 25.25
C ALA A 261 21.39 -9.34 25.90
N LEU A 262 20.83 -8.31 26.53
CA LEU A 262 19.51 -8.33 27.15
C LEU A 262 18.40 -8.66 26.13
N LEU A 263 18.54 -8.16 24.89
CA LEU A 263 17.63 -8.38 23.78
C LEU A 263 18.00 -9.62 22.92
N GLY A 264 19.08 -10.32 23.24
CA GLY A 264 19.57 -11.45 22.44
C GLY A 264 20.14 -11.06 21.09
N LEU A 265 20.56 -9.82 20.93
CA LEU A 265 21.16 -9.32 19.69
C LEU A 265 22.57 -9.91 19.51
N LYS A 266 22.73 -10.70 18.48
CA LYS A 266 23.98 -11.38 18.11
C LYS A 266 24.36 -11.00 16.67
N ASN A 267 25.60 -11.32 16.27
CA ASN A 267 26.05 -11.18 14.89
C ASN A 267 25.93 -9.73 14.36
N LEU A 268 26.62 -8.81 15.03
CA LEU A 268 26.71 -7.42 14.60
C LEU A 268 27.21 -7.34 13.15
N ARG A 269 26.40 -6.77 12.25
CA ARG A 269 26.74 -6.55 10.84
C ARG A 269 27.16 -5.12 10.59
N THR A 270 28.22 -4.91 9.80
CA THR A 270 28.57 -3.57 9.31
C THR A 270 27.88 -3.32 7.97
N ILE A 271 27.14 -2.21 7.90
CA ILE A 271 26.37 -1.82 6.71
C ILE A 271 27.01 -0.57 6.12
N PRO A 272 27.24 -0.50 4.80
CA PRO A 272 27.72 0.71 4.13
C PRO A 272 26.85 1.92 4.45
N ALA A 273 27.46 3.05 4.78
CA ALA A 273 26.76 4.25 5.21
C ALA A 273 25.68 4.71 4.21
N ALA A 274 25.98 4.62 2.90
CA ALA A 274 25.03 4.97 1.84
C ALA A 274 23.76 4.10 1.87
N GLN A 275 23.89 2.80 2.20
CA GLN A 275 22.77 1.87 2.29
C GLN A 275 21.98 2.01 3.61
N PHE A 276 22.54 2.73 4.58
CA PHE A 276 21.93 2.98 5.89
C PHE A 276 21.20 4.34 6.00
N LYS A 277 21.26 5.16 4.94
CA LYS A 277 20.66 6.51 4.93
C LYS A 277 19.15 6.52 5.13
N GLY A 278 18.43 5.51 4.65
CA GLY A 278 16.96 5.42 4.68
C GLY A 278 16.35 5.20 6.06
N TYR A 279 17.15 5.04 7.12
CA TYR A 279 16.67 4.75 8.46
C TYR A 279 16.68 5.98 9.36
N SER A 280 15.55 6.22 10.06
CA SER A 280 15.52 7.18 11.18
C SER A 280 16.28 6.61 12.38
N LYS A 281 17.23 7.38 12.95
CA LYS A 281 18.17 6.98 14.01
C LYS A 281 17.99 7.80 15.28
N THR A 282 16.82 8.36 15.51
CA THR A 282 16.55 9.29 16.62
C THR A 282 16.18 8.60 17.92
N SER A 283 15.63 7.39 17.87
CA SER A 283 15.18 6.66 19.04
C SER A 283 16.27 5.78 19.62
N LYS A 284 16.32 5.69 20.95
CA LYS A 284 17.32 4.98 21.74
C LYS A 284 16.64 3.96 22.65
N ILE A 285 17.23 2.77 22.75
CA ILE A 285 16.80 1.77 23.72
C ILE A 285 17.44 2.12 25.08
N SER A 286 16.64 2.53 26.05
CA SER A 286 17.13 2.93 27.36
C SER A 286 16.66 2.04 28.51
N GLY A 287 15.55 1.33 28.31
CA GLY A 287 14.89 0.52 29.34
C GLY A 287 14.91 -0.97 29.04
N ILE A 288 14.15 -1.67 29.85
CA ILE A 288 13.96 -3.14 29.80
C ILE A 288 12.57 -3.52 29.33
N LYS A 289 11.63 -2.56 29.27
CA LYS A 289 10.23 -2.77 28.94
C LYS A 289 9.95 -2.41 27.48
N PHE A 290 9.28 -3.28 26.77
CA PHE A 290 8.92 -3.17 25.36
C PHE A 290 7.44 -3.42 25.16
N VAL A 291 6.88 -2.84 24.12
CA VAL A 291 5.48 -3.05 23.70
C VAL A 291 5.48 -3.57 22.27
N CYS A 292 4.84 -4.70 22.07
CA CYS A 292 4.60 -5.31 20.77
C CYS A 292 3.09 -5.37 20.54
N ASP A 293 2.61 -4.60 19.56
CA ASP A 293 1.19 -4.37 19.39
C ASP A 293 0.59 -3.74 20.67
N THR A 294 -0.23 -4.46 21.41
CA THR A 294 -0.79 -4.04 22.71
C THR A 294 -0.15 -4.75 23.89
N ASN A 295 0.71 -5.73 23.68
CA ASN A 295 1.26 -6.59 24.72
C ASN A 295 2.57 -6.07 25.28
N TYR A 296 2.72 -6.15 26.60
CA TYR A 296 3.95 -5.77 27.30
C TYR A 296 4.93 -6.94 27.40
N PHE A 297 6.21 -6.59 27.26
CA PHE A 297 7.32 -7.53 27.40
C PHE A 297 8.46 -6.92 28.18
N LEU A 298 9.20 -7.76 28.89
CA LEU A 298 10.46 -7.41 29.53
C LEU A 298 11.59 -8.20 28.87
N ALA A 299 12.67 -7.52 28.50
CA ALA A 299 13.85 -8.17 27.93
C ALA A 299 14.71 -8.74 29.05
N ILE A 300 14.96 -10.04 29.02
CA ILE A 300 15.76 -10.77 30.00
C ILE A 300 16.61 -11.80 29.28
N SER A 301 17.92 -11.79 29.50
CA SER A 301 18.85 -12.86 29.09
C SER A 301 18.66 -13.31 27.63
N GLY A 302 18.38 -12.36 26.73
CA GLY A 302 18.29 -12.61 25.31
C GLY A 302 16.90 -12.95 24.77
N ALA A 303 15.85 -12.78 25.58
CA ALA A 303 14.48 -13.00 25.14
C ALA A 303 13.51 -11.97 25.71
N LEU A 304 12.40 -11.77 25.02
CA LEU A 304 11.26 -10.97 25.46
C LEU A 304 10.30 -11.87 26.23
N TYR A 305 10.12 -11.60 27.50
CA TYR A 305 9.19 -12.29 28.39
C TYR A 305 7.86 -11.54 28.39
N PRO A 306 6.74 -12.18 28.06
CA PRO A 306 5.43 -11.56 28.18
C PRO A 306 5.14 -11.26 29.66
N VAL A 307 4.49 -10.12 29.89
CA VAL A 307 4.13 -9.64 31.23
C VAL A 307 2.72 -9.03 31.16
N SER A 308 1.88 -9.26 32.16
CA SER A 308 0.57 -8.64 32.21
C SER A 308 0.70 -7.11 32.29
N GLU A 309 -0.30 -6.37 31.85
CA GLU A 309 -0.31 -4.91 31.93
C GLU A 309 -0.17 -4.44 33.40
N ILE A 310 -0.87 -5.11 34.30
CA ILE A 310 -0.82 -4.83 35.75
C ILE A 310 0.62 -5.00 36.27
N ASP A 311 1.25 -6.15 36.01
CA ASP A 311 2.62 -6.38 36.45
C ASP A 311 3.62 -5.45 35.74
N ALA A 312 3.40 -5.15 34.46
CA ALA A 312 4.22 -4.22 33.68
C ALA A 312 4.21 -2.79 34.27
N SER A 313 3.12 -2.36 34.89
CA SER A 313 3.00 -1.05 35.53
C SER A 313 3.98 -0.87 36.71
N HIS A 314 4.37 -1.96 37.35
CA HIS A 314 5.35 -1.96 38.46
C HIS A 314 6.80 -1.88 37.99
N TYR A 315 7.08 -2.10 36.70
CA TYR A 315 8.41 -1.96 36.12
C TYR A 315 8.62 -0.52 35.60
N PRO A 316 9.83 0.04 35.69
CA PRO A 316 10.07 1.42 35.33
C PRO A 316 9.91 1.71 33.85
N GLY A 317 9.48 2.93 33.54
CA GLY A 317 9.32 3.46 32.19
C GLY A 317 8.01 3.02 31.50
N ARG A 318 7.65 3.76 30.42
CA ARG A 318 6.41 3.49 29.67
C ARG A 318 6.51 2.26 28.75
N GLY A 319 7.72 1.79 28.48
CA GLY A 319 7.97 0.79 27.46
C GLY A 319 8.26 1.44 26.10
N LEU A 320 9.14 0.81 25.35
CA LEU A 320 9.46 1.20 23.97
C LEU A 320 8.62 0.35 23.02
N THR A 321 7.75 0.99 22.24
CA THR A 321 7.00 0.31 21.21
C THR A 321 7.91 -0.08 20.05
N LEU A 322 7.96 -1.36 19.75
CA LEU A 322 8.65 -1.93 18.60
C LEU A 322 7.67 -2.15 17.45
N ASP A 323 8.19 -2.14 16.24
CA ASP A 323 7.46 -2.59 15.06
C ASP A 323 7.13 -4.08 15.19
N ASN A 324 5.94 -4.50 14.71
CA ASN A 324 5.50 -5.89 14.82
C ASN A 324 6.44 -6.87 14.12
N SER A 325 7.06 -6.45 13.02
CA SER A 325 8.06 -7.28 12.33
C SER A 325 9.35 -7.45 13.15
N THR A 326 9.76 -6.44 13.91
CA THR A 326 10.87 -6.54 14.86
C THR A 326 10.50 -7.43 16.04
N CYS A 327 9.30 -7.26 16.57
CA CYS A 327 8.77 -8.10 17.64
C CYS A 327 8.70 -9.59 17.25
N ALA A 328 8.38 -9.88 16.00
CA ALA A 328 8.37 -11.25 15.48
C ALA A 328 9.79 -11.81 15.28
N ALA A 329 10.77 -10.95 14.97
CA ALA A 329 12.15 -11.35 14.76
C ALA A 329 12.94 -11.58 16.06
N LEU A 330 12.51 -11.00 17.19
CA LEU A 330 13.14 -11.19 18.49
C LEU A 330 12.64 -12.48 19.17
N THR A 331 13.54 -13.15 19.87
CA THR A 331 13.20 -14.34 20.65
C THR A 331 12.20 -14.01 21.73
N LYS A 332 11.12 -14.77 21.82
CA LYS A 332 10.11 -14.67 22.90
C LYS A 332 10.18 -15.87 23.82
N SER A 333 10.04 -15.61 25.12
CA SER A 333 9.87 -16.67 26.11
C SER A 333 8.43 -17.17 26.13
N ALA A 334 8.25 -18.47 26.29
CA ALA A 334 6.95 -19.08 26.58
C ALA A 334 6.50 -18.80 28.03
N ASN A 335 7.42 -18.46 28.94
CA ASN A 335 7.11 -18.18 30.33
C ASN A 335 6.70 -16.73 30.52
N THR A 336 5.58 -16.53 31.20
CA THR A 336 5.12 -15.21 31.62
C THR A 336 5.91 -14.73 32.83
N LEU A 337 6.25 -13.46 32.87
CA LEU A 337 6.94 -12.81 33.97
C LEU A 337 5.93 -12.14 34.91
N GLY A 338 6.10 -12.37 36.20
CA GLY A 338 5.42 -11.61 37.25
C GLY A 338 6.34 -10.56 37.88
N ARG A 339 5.98 -10.12 39.09
CA ARG A 339 6.71 -9.08 39.85
C ARG A 339 7.91 -9.60 40.64
N PHE A 340 8.13 -10.90 40.70
CA PHE A 340 9.24 -11.49 41.48
C PHE A 340 10.39 -11.86 40.56
N VAL A 341 11.59 -11.41 40.93
CA VAL A 341 12.83 -11.73 40.23
C VAL A 341 13.90 -12.20 41.19
N LYS A 342 14.85 -13.00 40.72
CA LYS A 342 16.00 -13.47 41.51
C LYS A 342 17.28 -13.40 40.68
N THR A 343 18.40 -13.31 41.39
CA THR A 343 19.77 -13.37 40.83
C THR A 343 20.33 -14.78 40.91
N ALA A 344 21.44 -15.01 40.24
CA ALA A 344 22.12 -16.31 40.28
C ALA A 344 22.60 -16.71 41.68
N ASP A 345 22.97 -15.76 42.49
CA ASP A 345 23.34 -15.89 43.91
C ASP A 345 22.13 -16.01 44.85
N LYS A 346 20.94 -16.24 44.30
CA LYS A 346 19.68 -16.46 45.01
C LYS A 346 19.18 -15.27 45.84
N ALA A 347 19.59 -14.02 45.51
CA ALA A 347 18.93 -12.83 46.05
C ALA A 347 17.59 -12.60 45.37
N TYR A 348 16.52 -12.45 46.18
CA TYR A 348 15.16 -12.28 45.70
C TYR A 348 14.71 -10.82 45.84
N TYR A 349 13.93 -10.37 44.84
CA TYR A 349 13.35 -9.05 44.83
C TYR A 349 11.90 -9.07 44.39
N LEU A 350 11.11 -8.20 45.04
CA LEU A 350 9.77 -7.80 44.58
C LEU A 350 9.90 -6.50 43.79
N ILE A 351 9.37 -6.48 42.59
CA ILE A 351 9.26 -5.23 41.81
C ILE A 351 7.92 -4.59 42.11
N ASP A 352 7.98 -3.40 42.70
CA ASP A 352 6.80 -2.74 43.20
C ASP A 352 6.96 -1.21 43.13
N GLY A 353 5.93 -0.50 42.62
CA GLY A 353 5.98 0.96 42.45
C GLY A 353 7.21 1.43 41.67
N GLN A 354 7.57 0.73 40.61
CA GLN A 354 8.74 0.99 39.75
C GLN A 354 10.11 0.86 40.45
N THR A 355 10.15 0.19 41.60
CA THR A 355 11.37 -0.04 42.37
C THR A 355 11.59 -1.52 42.65
N LYS A 356 12.85 -1.95 42.82
CA LYS A 356 13.19 -3.28 43.30
C LYS A 356 13.34 -3.23 44.84
N ARG A 357 12.62 -4.10 45.50
CA ARG A 357 12.58 -4.23 46.96
C ARG A 357 13.19 -5.58 47.34
N ALA A 358 14.34 -5.58 47.99
CA ALA A 358 15.02 -6.77 48.42
C ALA A 358 14.17 -7.58 49.44
N ILE A 359 14.13 -8.91 49.23
CA ILE A 359 13.44 -9.87 50.14
C ILE A 359 14.52 -10.62 50.89
N LYS A 360 14.53 -10.50 52.20
CA LYS A 360 15.64 -10.94 53.06
C LYS A 360 15.81 -12.47 53.18
N THR A 361 14.73 -13.25 53.04
CA THR A 361 14.78 -14.70 53.17
C THR A 361 13.92 -15.41 52.15
N VAL A 362 14.24 -16.67 51.83
CA VAL A 362 13.43 -17.51 50.93
C VAL A 362 12.02 -17.74 51.53
N ALA A 363 11.92 -17.91 52.85
CA ALA A 363 10.64 -18.07 53.52
C ALA A 363 9.75 -16.82 53.37
N ALA A 364 10.32 -15.61 53.45
CA ALA A 364 9.61 -14.36 53.19
C ALA A 364 9.17 -14.26 51.72
N TYR A 365 10.04 -14.71 50.79
CA TYR A 365 9.67 -14.77 49.36
C TYR A 365 8.48 -15.70 49.12
N GLU A 366 8.52 -16.93 49.59
CA GLU A 366 7.41 -17.87 49.39
C GLU A 366 6.07 -17.37 50.01
N LYS A 367 6.15 -16.72 51.18
CA LYS A 367 4.98 -16.11 51.82
C LYS A 367 4.43 -14.93 50.97
N LEU A 368 5.30 -14.05 50.45
CA LEU A 368 4.89 -12.91 49.66
C LEU A 368 4.39 -13.31 48.27
N ARG A 369 5.01 -14.34 47.68
CA ARG A 369 4.64 -14.83 46.35
C ARG A 369 3.26 -15.45 46.34
N GLY A 370 2.93 -16.25 47.34
CA GLY A 370 1.68 -17.02 47.39
C GLY A 370 1.50 -17.89 46.13
N THR A 371 0.44 -17.65 45.38
CA THR A 371 0.13 -18.34 44.13
C THR A 371 0.71 -17.67 42.88
N SER A 372 1.35 -16.50 43.03
CA SER A 372 1.95 -15.76 41.89
C SER A 372 3.08 -16.53 41.18
N ALA A 373 3.42 -16.13 39.96
CA ALA A 373 4.51 -16.75 39.19
C ALA A 373 5.82 -16.82 39.97
N LYS A 374 6.61 -17.90 39.77
CA LYS A 374 7.92 -18.04 40.39
C LYS A 374 8.85 -16.93 39.94
N ALA A 375 9.80 -16.58 40.83
CA ALA A 375 10.82 -15.55 40.51
C ALA A 375 11.62 -15.91 39.28
N ALA A 376 11.65 -15.01 38.29
CA ALA A 376 12.46 -15.18 37.11
C ALA A 376 13.92 -14.86 37.41
N LEU A 377 14.84 -15.63 36.82
CA LEU A 377 16.28 -15.39 36.93
C LEU A 377 16.66 -14.19 36.06
N VAL A 378 17.27 -13.16 36.67
CA VAL A 378 17.68 -11.93 35.97
C VAL A 378 19.15 -11.63 36.25
N GLY A 379 19.79 -10.98 35.27
CA GLY A 379 21.19 -10.54 35.40
C GLY A 379 21.32 -9.16 36.07
N PRO A 380 22.56 -8.80 36.47
CA PRO A 380 22.85 -7.52 37.14
C PRO A 380 22.43 -6.29 36.31
N TYR A 381 22.61 -6.37 35.00
CA TYR A 381 22.24 -5.26 34.10
C TYR A 381 20.73 -4.99 34.08
N PHE A 382 19.90 -6.05 34.10
CA PHE A 382 18.45 -5.90 34.22
C PHE A 382 18.11 -5.17 35.52
N LEU A 383 18.67 -5.61 36.65
CA LEU A 383 18.43 -5.01 37.96
C LEU A 383 18.94 -3.56 38.04
N SER A 384 20.02 -3.21 37.33
CA SER A 384 20.53 -1.85 37.30
C SER A 384 19.57 -0.84 36.68
N LYS A 385 18.63 -1.32 35.86
CA LYS A 385 17.58 -0.50 35.23
C LYS A 385 16.38 -0.22 36.14
N ILE A 386 16.34 -0.84 37.32
CA ILE A 386 15.24 -0.68 38.29
C ILE A 386 15.78 -0.01 39.54
N PRO A 387 15.29 1.17 39.93
CA PRO A 387 15.68 1.86 41.14
C PRO A 387 15.50 0.99 42.38
N THR A 388 16.35 1.19 43.40
CA THR A 388 16.22 0.44 44.66
C THR A 388 15.24 1.15 45.59
N GLY A 389 14.22 0.42 46.02
CA GLY A 389 13.24 0.84 47.02
C GLY A 389 13.53 0.28 48.41
N LYS A 390 12.73 0.63 49.39
CA LYS A 390 12.80 0.04 50.74
C LYS A 390 12.63 -1.48 50.67
N ALA A 391 13.37 -2.22 51.51
CA ALA A 391 13.26 -3.68 51.58
C ALA A 391 11.82 -4.10 51.81
N ALA A 392 11.41 -5.20 51.14
CA ALA A 392 10.07 -5.79 51.34
C ALA A 392 10.03 -6.48 52.73
N GLY A 393 9.31 -5.89 53.70
CA GLY A 393 9.00 -6.52 54.96
C GLY A 393 7.81 -7.47 54.83
N VAL A 394 7.68 -8.39 55.80
CA VAL A 394 6.54 -9.35 55.85
C VAL A 394 5.17 -8.62 56.02
N SER A 395 5.21 -7.33 56.41
CA SER A 395 4.05 -6.46 56.65
C SER A 395 3.60 -5.69 55.38
N VAL A 396 4.19 -5.89 54.24
CA VAL A 396 3.63 -5.32 53.00
C VAL A 396 2.36 -6.13 52.74
N SER A 397 1.21 -5.58 53.13
CA SER A 397 -0.05 -5.99 52.54
C SER A 397 0.12 -5.91 51.04
N VAL A 398 0.30 -7.05 50.38
CA VAL A 398 -0.11 -7.15 49.01
C VAL A 398 -1.58 -6.80 49.10
N GLU A 399 -1.97 -5.58 48.68
CA GLU A 399 -3.37 -5.35 48.38
C GLU A 399 -3.73 -6.48 47.46
N ARG A 400 -4.39 -7.51 48.02
CA ARG A 400 -5.12 -8.44 47.20
C ARG A 400 -6.15 -7.52 46.57
N PHE A 401 -5.89 -7.15 45.29
CA PHE A 401 -7.02 -6.80 44.49
C PHE A 401 -7.93 -8.01 44.61
N ASN A 402 -8.93 -7.90 45.47
CA ASN A 402 -10.12 -8.68 45.31
C ASN A 402 -10.45 -8.46 43.81
N VAL A 403 -10.21 -9.46 43.02
CA VAL A 403 -10.93 -9.60 41.77
C VAL A 403 -12.36 -9.58 42.29
N GLU A 404 -13.00 -8.41 42.23
CA GLU A 404 -14.44 -8.33 42.34
C GLU A 404 -14.95 -9.49 41.51
N ALA A 405 -15.69 -10.37 42.12
CA ALA A 405 -16.30 -11.50 41.45
C ALA A 405 -16.85 -10.96 40.13
N PRO A 406 -16.59 -11.60 38.99
CA PRO A 406 -16.99 -11.07 37.71
C PRO A 406 -18.41 -10.56 37.87
N ILE A 407 -18.63 -9.28 37.51
CA ILE A 407 -19.97 -8.69 37.49
C ILE A 407 -20.77 -9.63 36.59
N VAL A 408 -21.56 -10.46 37.22
CA VAL A 408 -22.51 -11.35 36.55
C VAL A 408 -23.56 -10.37 36.03
N PHE A 409 -23.42 -9.96 34.77
CA PHE A 409 -24.52 -9.31 34.08
C PHE A 409 -25.70 -10.29 34.18
N PRO A 410 -26.87 -9.85 34.65
CA PRO A 410 -28.02 -10.72 34.69
C PRO A 410 -28.29 -11.20 33.27
N VAL A 411 -28.09 -12.49 33.06
CA VAL A 411 -28.53 -13.17 31.83
C VAL A 411 -30.03 -12.94 31.79
N PRO A 412 -30.60 -12.36 30.72
CA PRO A 412 -32.05 -12.27 30.63
C PRO A 412 -32.59 -13.68 30.71
N SER A 413 -33.42 -13.92 31.75
CA SER A 413 -34.11 -15.18 32.02
C SER A 413 -34.92 -15.57 30.77
N SER A 414 -34.47 -16.57 30.06
CA SER A 414 -35.24 -17.22 29.02
C SER A 414 -36.28 -18.10 29.74
N THR A 415 -37.50 -17.60 29.80
CA THR A 415 -38.67 -18.43 30.19
C THR A 415 -38.92 -19.44 29.08
N PRO A 416 -39.16 -20.70 29.43
CA PRO A 416 -39.24 -21.77 28.46
C PRO A 416 -40.64 -21.95 27.87
N THR A 417 -40.63 -22.56 26.71
CA THR A 417 -41.67 -23.48 26.20
C THR A 417 -42.92 -22.88 25.55
N ALA A 418 -42.95 -22.95 24.29
CA ALA A 418 -44.16 -23.26 23.54
C ALA A 418 -43.84 -24.28 22.43
N THR A 419 -44.59 -25.35 22.48
CA THR A 419 -44.62 -26.55 21.66
C THR A 419 -44.86 -26.27 20.16
N PRO A 420 -44.41 -27.10 19.23
CA PRO A 420 -44.53 -26.86 17.82
C PRO A 420 -45.95 -27.12 17.31
N VAL A 421 -46.49 -26.17 16.58
CA VAL A 421 -47.68 -26.40 15.73
C VAL A 421 -47.28 -26.25 14.27
N ALA A 422 -47.80 -27.20 13.52
CA ALA A 422 -47.49 -27.53 12.11
C ALA A 422 -47.67 -26.39 11.13
N SER A 423 -46.81 -26.44 10.12
CA SER A 423 -46.90 -25.72 8.83
C SER A 423 -48.24 -25.95 8.14
N PRO A 424 -48.72 -24.97 7.39
CA PRO A 424 -49.17 -25.27 6.04
C PRO A 424 -48.44 -24.44 4.96
N SER A 425 -48.23 -25.13 3.89
CA SER A 425 -47.64 -24.80 2.60
C SER A 425 -48.47 -23.78 1.79
N PRO A 426 -47.91 -23.25 0.69
CA PRO A 426 -48.15 -21.91 0.19
C PRO A 426 -49.36 -21.79 -0.71
N SER A 427 -49.98 -20.64 -0.74
CA SER A 427 -50.88 -20.26 -1.82
C SER A 427 -50.52 -18.91 -2.44
N ALA A 428 -50.65 -18.86 -3.73
CA ALA A 428 -50.19 -17.89 -4.67
C ALA A 428 -50.96 -16.58 -4.69
N SER A 429 -50.27 -15.58 -5.23
CA SER A 429 -50.79 -14.51 -6.08
C SER A 429 -51.69 -13.42 -5.49
N ALA A 430 -51.18 -12.19 -5.56
CA ALA A 430 -51.85 -11.12 -6.29
C ALA A 430 -50.99 -9.82 -6.22
N SER A 431 -50.73 -9.31 -7.41
CA SER A 431 -50.09 -8.01 -7.70
C SER A 431 -51.07 -6.88 -7.34
N PRO A 432 -50.61 -5.79 -6.67
CA PRO A 432 -51.40 -4.61 -6.65
C PRO A 432 -50.97 -3.61 -7.71
N LYS A 433 -52.01 -3.10 -8.39
CA LYS A 433 -52.12 -2.03 -9.36
C LYS A 433 -51.61 -0.69 -8.80
N PRO A 434 -51.01 0.20 -9.63
CA PRO A 434 -50.50 1.48 -9.19
C PRO A 434 -51.63 2.48 -8.91
N THR A 435 -51.57 3.11 -7.77
CA THR A 435 -52.41 4.25 -7.42
C THR A 435 -51.64 5.55 -7.67
N VAL A 436 -52.26 6.40 -8.45
CA VAL A 436 -51.76 7.71 -8.87
C VAL A 436 -51.71 8.72 -7.72
N SER A 437 -50.59 9.37 -7.65
CA SER A 437 -50.29 10.78 -7.42
C SER A 437 -51.20 11.64 -6.54
N ALA A 438 -50.55 12.32 -5.62
CA ALA A 438 -50.93 13.67 -5.25
C ALA A 438 -49.67 14.55 -5.20
N THR A 439 -49.69 15.59 -6.05
CA THR A 439 -48.68 16.65 -6.15
C THR A 439 -48.67 17.51 -4.88
N PRO A 440 -47.55 17.70 -4.19
CA PRO A 440 -47.49 18.71 -3.15
C PRO A 440 -47.24 20.12 -3.74
N LYS A 441 -48.05 21.06 -3.26
CA LYS A 441 -48.02 22.52 -3.47
C LYS A 441 -46.66 23.10 -3.12
N PRO A 442 -46.13 24.10 -3.86
CA PRO A 442 -44.85 24.72 -3.55
C PRO A 442 -44.92 25.55 -2.26
N THR A 443 -44.08 25.19 -1.33
CA THR A 443 -43.82 25.95 -0.11
C THR A 443 -42.69 26.94 -0.36
N SER A 444 -42.92 28.15 0.10
CA SER A 444 -42.11 29.36 0.01
C SER A 444 -40.59 29.21 0.07
N THR A 445 -39.92 29.89 -0.85
CA THR A 445 -38.50 30.19 -0.95
C THR A 445 -37.95 30.82 0.35
N PRO A 446 -36.91 30.28 0.97
CA PRO A 446 -36.20 31.02 2.01
C PRO A 446 -35.33 32.11 1.38
N LYS A 447 -35.39 33.28 1.97
CA LYS A 447 -34.57 34.49 1.71
C LYS A 447 -33.08 34.14 1.72
N PRO A 448 -32.25 34.67 0.81
CA PRO A 448 -30.82 34.37 0.77
C PRO A 448 -30.14 34.90 2.04
N THR A 449 -29.59 33.98 2.81
CA THR A 449 -28.64 34.24 3.90
C THR A 449 -27.30 34.64 3.28
N ALA A 450 -26.66 35.66 3.79
CA ALA A 450 -25.41 36.22 3.33
C ALA A 450 -24.34 35.10 3.05
N THR A 451 -23.85 35.10 1.83
CA THR A 451 -22.84 34.15 1.34
C THR A 451 -21.53 34.31 2.12
N ALA A 452 -21.19 33.35 2.93
CA ALA A 452 -19.86 33.30 3.54
C ALA A 452 -18.78 33.26 2.43
N LYS A 453 -17.74 34.08 2.57
CA LYS A 453 -16.63 34.15 1.62
C LYS A 453 -16.04 32.74 1.46
N PRO A 454 -15.91 32.21 0.24
CA PRO A 454 -15.42 30.86 0.04
C PRO A 454 -14.01 30.70 0.60
N LYS A 455 -13.77 29.61 1.33
CA LYS A 455 -12.44 29.25 1.85
C LYS A 455 -11.56 28.86 0.69
N THR A 456 -10.37 29.46 0.58
CA THR A 456 -9.42 29.16 -0.50
C THR A 456 -8.10 28.62 0.03
N TYR A 457 -7.38 27.88 -0.82
CA TYR A 457 -6.04 27.37 -0.53
C TYR A 457 -5.13 27.56 -1.75
N THR A 458 -3.93 28.07 -1.54
CA THR A 458 -2.92 28.22 -2.60
C THR A 458 -1.99 27.01 -2.59
N VAL A 459 -1.89 26.34 -3.74
CA VAL A 459 -1.06 25.15 -3.93
C VAL A 459 0.43 25.51 -3.79
N VAL A 460 1.14 24.75 -2.97
CA VAL A 460 2.59 24.89 -2.78
C VAL A 460 3.36 23.71 -3.37
N ALA A 461 4.68 23.85 -3.51
CA ALA A 461 5.51 22.78 -4.07
C ALA A 461 5.41 21.50 -3.24
N GLY A 462 5.14 20.37 -3.92
CA GLY A 462 4.97 19.05 -3.29
C GLY A 462 3.52 18.71 -2.88
N ASP A 463 2.57 19.62 -3.12
CA ASP A 463 1.16 19.36 -2.88
C ASP A 463 0.59 18.36 -3.91
N LEU A 464 -0.31 17.52 -3.39
CA LEU A 464 -1.19 16.66 -4.19
C LEU A 464 -2.64 17.05 -3.88
N LEU A 465 -3.50 17.07 -4.90
CA LEU A 465 -4.91 17.45 -4.72
C LEU A 465 -5.62 16.56 -3.69
N SER A 466 -5.27 15.27 -3.62
CA SER A 466 -5.78 14.33 -2.62
C SER A 466 -5.37 14.68 -1.19
N LYS A 467 -4.12 15.12 -0.98
CA LYS A 467 -3.65 15.56 0.34
C LYS A 467 -4.31 16.86 0.79
N ILE A 468 -4.52 17.79 -0.18
CA ILE A 468 -5.26 19.04 0.09
C ILE A 468 -6.70 18.71 0.47
N ALA A 469 -7.37 17.82 -0.26
CA ALA A 469 -8.74 17.38 0.05
C ALA A 469 -8.83 16.81 1.47
N THR A 470 -7.95 15.89 1.84
CA THR A 470 -7.87 15.31 3.20
C THR A 470 -7.62 16.38 4.27
N LYS A 471 -6.71 17.33 4.01
CA LYS A 471 -6.39 18.43 4.93
C LYS A 471 -7.61 19.29 5.27
N PHE A 472 -8.52 19.45 4.32
CA PHE A 472 -9.73 20.27 4.49
C PHE A 472 -10.99 19.45 4.74
N GLY A 473 -10.90 18.12 4.89
CA GLY A 473 -12.04 17.25 5.20
C GLY A 473 -13.03 17.07 4.06
N VAL A 474 -12.61 17.31 2.82
CA VAL A 474 -13.44 17.17 1.62
C VAL A 474 -12.96 16.01 0.75
N THR A 475 -13.81 15.49 -0.13
CA THR A 475 -13.38 14.47 -1.10
C THR A 475 -12.59 15.11 -2.24
N THR A 476 -11.64 14.37 -2.81
CA THR A 476 -10.88 14.83 -3.98
C THR A 476 -11.81 15.18 -5.14
N THR A 477 -12.88 14.41 -5.34
CA THR A 477 -13.91 14.66 -6.37
C THR A 477 -14.65 15.97 -6.13
N ALA A 478 -15.05 16.26 -4.89
CA ALA A 478 -15.71 17.53 -4.56
C ALA A 478 -14.77 18.72 -4.81
N LEU A 479 -13.50 18.60 -4.42
CA LEU A 479 -12.48 19.62 -4.64
C LEU A 479 -12.21 19.84 -6.14
N MET A 480 -12.16 18.78 -6.94
CA MET A 480 -12.03 18.84 -8.40
C MET A 480 -13.23 19.56 -9.03
N SER A 481 -14.45 19.18 -8.66
CA SER A 481 -15.68 19.78 -9.18
C SER A 481 -15.78 21.26 -8.86
N ALA A 482 -15.48 21.65 -7.62
CA ALA A 482 -15.51 23.05 -7.17
C ALA A 482 -14.50 23.94 -7.95
N ASN A 483 -13.41 23.34 -8.45
CA ASN A 483 -12.33 24.04 -9.14
C ASN A 483 -12.26 23.76 -10.65
N LYS A 484 -13.23 23.04 -11.21
CA LYS A 484 -13.26 22.63 -12.64
C LYS A 484 -11.98 21.91 -13.06
N ILE A 485 -11.38 21.12 -12.15
CA ILE A 485 -10.17 20.34 -12.41
C ILE A 485 -10.60 18.98 -12.97
N THR A 486 -10.17 18.70 -14.19
CA THR A 486 -10.46 17.42 -14.87
C THR A 486 -9.42 16.34 -14.57
N ASN A 487 -8.20 16.72 -14.14
CA ASN A 487 -7.13 15.80 -13.79
C ASN A 487 -6.49 16.22 -12.45
N ALA A 488 -6.64 15.38 -11.43
CA ALA A 488 -6.14 15.63 -10.07
C ALA A 488 -4.61 15.83 -9.99
N ASN A 489 -3.87 15.34 -10.98
CA ASN A 489 -2.41 15.42 -11.04
C ASN A 489 -1.88 16.68 -11.74
N LEU A 490 -2.76 17.53 -12.27
CA LEU A 490 -2.39 18.72 -13.03
C LEU A 490 -2.63 20.02 -12.26
N ILE A 491 -2.44 20.03 -10.96
CA ILE A 491 -2.41 21.26 -10.16
C ILE A 491 -1.03 21.92 -10.26
N LYS A 492 -1.02 23.25 -10.30
CA LYS A 492 0.21 24.04 -10.44
C LYS A 492 0.51 24.77 -9.13
N VAL A 493 1.81 24.88 -8.80
CA VAL A 493 2.25 25.73 -7.68
C VAL A 493 1.78 27.17 -7.92
N GLY A 494 1.19 27.78 -6.89
CA GLY A 494 0.54 29.09 -6.95
C GLY A 494 -0.93 29.05 -7.38
N GLN A 495 -1.47 27.90 -7.80
CA GLN A 495 -2.89 27.77 -8.14
C GLN A 495 -3.75 27.94 -6.89
N VAL A 496 -4.77 28.80 -6.97
CA VAL A 496 -5.72 29.01 -5.87
C VAL A 496 -6.91 28.06 -6.05
N LEU A 497 -7.16 27.23 -5.04
CA LEU A 497 -8.26 26.27 -5.00
C LEU A 497 -9.38 26.78 -4.08
N ILE A 498 -10.61 26.67 -4.54
CA ILE A 498 -11.82 26.90 -3.73
C ILE A 498 -12.10 25.60 -2.97
N ILE A 499 -12.20 25.69 -1.66
CA ILE A 499 -12.51 24.54 -0.79
C ILE A 499 -14.04 24.51 -0.57
N PRO A 500 -14.73 23.48 -1.08
CA PRO A 500 -16.19 23.36 -1.02
C PRO A 500 -16.70 23.06 0.39
#